data_af0664af98b4eafd944c6415f1045aef
#
_entry.id   af0664af98b4eafd944c6415f1045aef
#
_cell.length_a   1.000
_cell.length_b   1.000
_cell.length_c   1.000
_cell.angle_alpha   90.00
_cell.angle_beta   90.00
_cell.angle_gamma   90.00
#
_symmetry.space_group_name_H-M   'P 1'
#
loop_
_entity.id
_entity.type
_entity.pdbx_description
1 polymer ?
#
loop_
_entity_poly.entity_id
_entity_poly.type
_entity_poly.pdbx_seq_one_letter_code
_entity_poly.pdbx_strand_id
1 'polypeptide(L)'
;MSEPVPVERPVLQLRLVVEAEDYDAAVAFYRDVLGLPEQAAFEGVGDARVAILEAGRATLEIANPAQKRMIDEIEVGRPTAPGVRVAFEVTDAQAMTDRLVTAGATLVAPPVETPWRSLNARLGGPAGLQITLFQELETLDERRDKSGFGTDRERHED
;
A
#
# COMPACT_ATOMS: atom_id res chain seq x y z
N MET A 1 -14.39 18.98 -33.94
CA MET A 1 -13.59 18.53 -32.79
C MET A 1 -13.35 17.05 -32.91
N SER A 2 -12.09 16.61 -32.90
CA SER A 2 -11.78 15.21 -32.89
C SER A 2 -11.98 14.67 -31.46
N GLU A 3 -12.60 13.51 -31.35
CA GLU A 3 -12.68 12.83 -30.05
C GLU A 3 -11.28 12.47 -29.56
N PRO A 4 -11.02 12.55 -28.23
CA PRO A 4 -9.73 12.16 -27.71
C PRO A 4 -9.46 10.68 -28.03
N VAL A 5 -8.27 10.38 -28.54
CA VAL A 5 -7.86 8.99 -28.79
C VAL A 5 -7.84 8.24 -27.46
N PRO A 6 -8.52 7.10 -27.34
CA PRO A 6 -8.49 6.34 -26.09
C PRO A 6 -7.06 5.96 -25.72
N VAL A 7 -6.67 6.22 -24.48
CA VAL A 7 -5.38 5.76 -23.97
C VAL A 7 -5.44 4.25 -23.83
N GLU A 8 -4.61 3.53 -24.58
CA GLU A 8 -4.49 2.10 -24.41
C GLU A 8 -3.97 1.76 -23.02
N ARG A 9 -4.67 0.90 -22.35
CA ARG A 9 -4.27 0.37 -21.05
C ARG A 9 -4.06 -1.13 -21.18
N PRO A 10 -2.89 -1.56 -21.67
CA PRO A 10 -2.65 -2.98 -21.95
C PRO A 10 -2.58 -3.83 -20.69
N VAL A 11 -2.23 -3.24 -19.55
CA VAL A 11 -2.21 -3.93 -18.25
C VAL A 11 -3.57 -3.74 -17.58
N LEU A 12 -4.32 -4.83 -17.42
CA LEU A 12 -5.66 -4.79 -16.86
C LEU A 12 -5.67 -4.96 -15.34
N GLN A 13 -4.67 -5.62 -14.77
CA GLN A 13 -4.65 -5.92 -13.35
C GLN A 13 -3.21 -6.09 -12.85
N LEU A 14 -2.98 -5.64 -11.64
CA LEU A 14 -1.76 -5.93 -10.87
C LEU A 14 -2.12 -6.91 -9.75
N ARG A 15 -1.29 -7.93 -9.57
CA ARG A 15 -1.36 -8.80 -8.40
C ARG A 15 -0.01 -8.83 -7.70
N LEU A 16 -0.01 -8.57 -6.39
CA LEU A 16 1.14 -8.85 -5.55
C LEU A 16 0.95 -10.27 -5.01
N VAL A 17 1.87 -11.16 -5.32
CA VAL A 17 1.79 -12.56 -4.87
C VAL A 17 2.79 -12.74 -3.72
N VAL A 18 2.29 -13.21 -2.59
CA VAL A 18 3.11 -13.45 -1.40
C VAL A 18 2.96 -14.90 -0.96
N GLU A 19 4.06 -15.48 -0.46
CA GLU A 19 4.05 -16.79 0.17
C GLU A 19 3.87 -16.61 1.68
N ALA A 20 2.89 -17.31 2.25
CA ALA A 20 2.64 -17.32 3.68
C ALA A 20 2.75 -18.75 4.19
N GLU A 21 3.68 -19.01 5.12
CA GLU A 21 3.82 -20.33 5.74
C GLU A 21 2.56 -20.69 6.52
N ASP A 22 2.04 -19.74 7.30
CA ASP A 22 0.74 -19.89 7.95
C ASP A 22 -0.34 -19.23 7.08
N TYR A 23 -0.81 -19.98 6.11
CA TYR A 23 -1.80 -19.53 5.13
C TYR A 23 -3.08 -19.04 5.80
N ASP A 24 -3.64 -19.84 6.70
CA ASP A 24 -4.92 -19.52 7.33
C ASP A 24 -4.82 -18.23 8.17
N ALA A 25 -3.74 -18.06 8.92
CA ALA A 25 -3.51 -16.86 9.71
C ALA A 25 -3.33 -15.62 8.84
N ALA A 26 -2.60 -15.73 7.72
CA ALA A 26 -2.40 -14.63 6.79
C ALA A 26 -3.71 -14.22 6.12
N VAL A 27 -4.50 -15.17 5.65
CA VAL A 27 -5.80 -14.90 5.04
C VAL A 27 -6.75 -14.24 6.04
N ALA A 28 -6.83 -14.75 7.26
CA ALA A 28 -7.66 -14.17 8.30
C ALA A 28 -7.25 -12.71 8.59
N PHE A 29 -5.95 -12.43 8.66
CA PHE A 29 -5.46 -11.08 8.90
C PHE A 29 -5.85 -10.10 7.78
N TYR A 30 -5.54 -10.42 6.53
CA TYR A 30 -5.78 -9.50 5.42
C TYR A 30 -7.25 -9.42 5.00
N ARG A 31 -7.96 -10.54 4.99
CA ARG A 31 -9.37 -10.60 4.61
C ARG A 31 -10.30 -10.13 5.73
N ASP A 32 -10.15 -10.68 6.93
CA ASP A 32 -11.13 -10.49 8.01
C ASP A 32 -10.80 -9.30 8.90
N VAL A 33 -9.53 -9.00 9.17
CA VAL A 33 -9.12 -7.91 10.06
C VAL A 33 -8.90 -6.62 9.27
N LEU A 34 -8.03 -6.63 8.25
CA LEU A 34 -7.82 -5.47 7.39
C LEU A 34 -9.04 -5.19 6.51
N GLY A 35 -9.77 -6.23 6.11
CA GLY A 35 -11.04 -6.08 5.39
C GLY A 35 -10.92 -6.13 3.88
N LEU A 36 -9.98 -6.91 3.33
CA LEU A 36 -9.88 -7.12 1.88
C LEU A 36 -10.84 -8.24 1.45
N PRO A 37 -11.92 -7.94 0.70
CA PRO A 37 -12.88 -8.97 0.31
C PRO A 37 -12.23 -10.07 -0.54
N GLU A 38 -12.63 -11.31 -0.31
CA GLU A 38 -12.16 -12.43 -1.13
C GLU A 38 -12.84 -12.39 -2.49
N GLN A 39 -12.03 -12.30 -3.54
CA GLN A 39 -12.51 -12.38 -4.91
C GLN A 39 -12.68 -13.83 -5.36
N ALA A 40 -11.70 -14.67 -5.02
CA ALA A 40 -11.69 -16.09 -5.38
C ALA A 40 -10.71 -16.85 -4.49
N ALA A 41 -10.92 -18.16 -4.39
CA ALA A 41 -9.99 -19.05 -3.74
C ALA A 41 -9.93 -20.36 -4.52
N PHE A 42 -8.75 -20.96 -4.61
CA PHE A 42 -8.54 -22.20 -5.34
C PHE A 42 -7.72 -23.18 -4.51
N GLU A 43 -8.02 -24.47 -4.72
CA GLU A 43 -7.24 -25.56 -4.15
C GLU A 43 -6.65 -26.40 -5.28
N GLY A 44 -5.41 -26.82 -5.10
CA GLY A 44 -4.69 -27.63 -6.07
C GLY A 44 -4.27 -28.98 -5.51
N VAL A 45 -3.28 -29.59 -6.14
CA VAL A 45 -2.75 -30.90 -5.73
C VAL A 45 -2.06 -30.80 -4.36
N GLY A 46 -2.32 -31.80 -3.51
CA GLY A 46 -1.79 -31.79 -2.15
C GLY A 46 -2.50 -30.76 -1.28
N ASP A 47 -1.75 -29.95 -0.58
CA ASP A 47 -2.26 -28.87 0.25
C ASP A 47 -2.15 -27.48 -0.42
N ALA A 48 -1.97 -27.46 -1.74
CA ALA A 48 -1.86 -26.20 -2.47
C ALA A 48 -3.15 -25.39 -2.38
N ARG A 49 -3.04 -24.15 -1.91
CA ARG A 49 -4.17 -23.23 -1.73
C ARG A 49 -3.75 -21.80 -2.09
N VAL A 50 -4.65 -21.05 -2.66
CA VAL A 50 -4.47 -19.62 -2.90
C VAL A 50 -5.79 -18.89 -2.66
N ALA A 51 -5.72 -17.76 -1.98
CA ALA A 51 -6.82 -16.81 -1.88
C ALA A 51 -6.45 -15.54 -2.61
N ILE A 52 -7.37 -15.02 -3.39
CA ILE A 52 -7.23 -13.77 -4.15
C ILE A 52 -8.13 -12.75 -3.47
N LEU A 53 -7.53 -11.72 -2.90
CA LEU A 53 -8.25 -10.68 -2.16
C LEU A 53 -8.26 -9.39 -2.97
N GLU A 54 -9.38 -8.69 -2.96
CA GLU A 54 -9.50 -7.38 -3.59
C GLU A 54 -8.89 -6.31 -2.68
N ALA A 55 -8.05 -5.45 -3.26
CA ALA A 55 -7.34 -4.41 -2.51
C ALA A 55 -7.63 -3.01 -3.07
N GLY A 56 -8.86 -2.78 -3.56
CA GLY A 56 -9.23 -1.50 -4.15
C GLY A 56 -8.52 -1.26 -5.47
N ARG A 57 -8.16 -0.01 -5.76
CA ARG A 57 -7.33 0.33 -6.92
C ARG A 57 -5.86 0.11 -6.58
N ALA A 58 -5.17 -0.64 -7.41
CA ALA A 58 -3.75 -0.90 -7.22
C ALA A 58 -2.90 0.03 -8.10
N THR A 59 -1.84 0.59 -7.53
CA THR A 59 -0.82 1.34 -8.25
C THR A 59 0.54 0.75 -7.93
N LEU A 60 1.48 0.86 -8.86
CA LEU A 60 2.88 0.53 -8.61
C LEU A 60 3.64 1.85 -8.41
N GLU A 61 4.13 2.06 -7.20
CA GLU A 61 4.95 3.22 -6.88
C GLU A 61 6.42 2.81 -6.94
N ILE A 62 7.19 3.50 -7.76
CA ILE A 62 8.61 3.24 -7.94
C ILE A 62 9.39 4.41 -7.35
N ALA A 63 10.22 4.12 -6.34
CA ALA A 63 11.03 5.11 -5.66
C ALA A 63 12.52 4.80 -5.87
N ASN A 64 13.32 5.85 -6.09
CA ASN A 64 14.75 5.67 -6.11
C ASN A 64 15.32 5.57 -4.67
N PRO A 65 16.59 5.23 -4.49
CA PRO A 65 17.14 5.09 -3.13
C PRO A 65 17.04 6.34 -2.26
N ALA A 66 17.16 7.53 -2.84
CA ALA A 66 17.03 8.78 -2.08
C ALA A 66 15.60 8.98 -1.56
N GLN A 67 14.61 8.68 -2.39
CA GLN A 67 13.19 8.76 -2.01
C GLN A 67 12.88 7.74 -0.90
N LYS A 68 13.39 6.51 -1.04
CA LYS A 68 13.19 5.48 -0.01
C LYS A 68 13.78 5.93 1.33
N ARG A 69 14.99 6.47 1.34
CA ARG A 69 15.62 6.96 2.58
C ARG A 69 14.81 8.08 3.21
N MET A 70 14.30 9.01 2.41
CA MET A 70 13.48 10.12 2.90
C MET A 70 12.18 9.61 3.54
N ILE A 71 11.48 8.68 2.88
CA ILE A 71 10.24 8.10 3.40
C ILE A 71 10.49 7.32 4.70
N ASP A 72 11.54 6.50 4.74
CA ASP A 72 11.89 5.75 5.95
C ASP A 72 12.19 6.71 7.11
N GLU A 73 12.91 7.80 6.86
CA GLU A 73 13.21 8.79 7.89
C GLU A 73 11.95 9.47 8.42
N ILE A 74 11.04 9.85 7.51
CA ILE A 74 9.79 10.53 7.90
C ILE A 74 8.86 9.58 8.66
N GLU A 75 8.66 8.35 8.17
CA GLU A 75 7.71 7.42 8.75
C GLU A 75 8.26 6.65 9.95
N VAL A 76 9.54 6.31 9.93
CA VAL A 76 10.15 5.39 10.90
C VAL A 76 11.25 6.04 11.72
N GLY A 77 11.94 7.05 11.18
CA GLY A 77 13.09 7.70 11.82
C GLY A 77 14.40 6.95 11.63
N ARG A 78 14.43 5.92 10.80
CA ARG A 78 15.62 5.13 10.49
C ARG A 78 15.44 4.36 9.18
N PRO A 79 16.53 3.95 8.51
CA PRO A 79 16.42 3.09 7.34
C PRO A 79 15.76 1.74 7.65
N THR A 80 15.00 1.23 6.69
CA THR A 80 14.41 -0.11 6.77
C THR A 80 14.97 -0.99 5.64
N ALA A 81 15.10 -2.30 5.93
CA ALA A 81 15.74 -3.22 5.01
C ALA A 81 14.91 -3.59 3.77
N PRO A 82 13.58 -3.84 3.85
CA PRO A 82 12.83 -4.30 2.69
C PRO A 82 12.82 -3.29 1.55
N GLY A 83 13.10 -3.75 0.34
CA GLY A 83 12.93 -2.96 -0.88
C GLY A 83 11.50 -2.94 -1.41
N VAL A 84 10.63 -3.78 -0.85
CA VAL A 84 9.21 -3.88 -1.23
C VAL A 84 8.36 -3.60 0.00
N ARG A 85 7.35 -2.78 -0.17
CA ARG A 85 6.42 -2.40 0.87
C ARG A 85 5.02 -2.26 0.27
N VAL A 86 4.00 -2.64 1.03
CA VAL A 86 2.61 -2.49 0.59
C VAL A 86 1.99 -1.34 1.37
N ALA A 87 1.42 -0.38 0.66
CA ALA A 87 0.74 0.75 1.27
C ALA A 87 -0.76 0.63 1.03
N PHE A 88 -1.54 0.69 2.12
CA PHE A 88 -3.01 0.66 2.05
C PHE A 88 -3.56 2.02 2.48
N GLU A 89 -4.35 2.63 1.62
CA GLU A 89 -5.09 3.84 1.98
C GLU A 89 -6.29 3.44 2.85
N VAL A 90 -6.42 4.09 4.00
CA VAL A 90 -7.50 3.84 4.95
C VAL A 90 -8.14 5.16 5.36
N THR A 91 -9.36 5.09 5.88
CA THR A 91 -10.09 6.28 6.31
C THR A 91 -9.67 6.78 7.69
N ASP A 92 -9.09 5.91 8.52
CA ASP A 92 -8.61 6.24 9.87
C ASP A 92 -7.36 5.43 10.17
N ALA A 93 -6.20 6.05 9.99
CA ALA A 93 -4.89 5.39 10.16
C ALA A 93 -4.64 4.94 11.59
N GLN A 94 -5.04 5.74 12.58
CA GLN A 94 -4.85 5.38 13.99
C GLN A 94 -5.71 4.17 14.37
N ALA A 95 -6.99 4.20 14.03
CA ALA A 95 -7.92 3.11 14.35
C ALA A 95 -7.50 1.80 13.68
N MET A 96 -7.09 1.86 12.40
CA MET A 96 -6.64 0.66 11.68
C MET A 96 -5.31 0.14 12.23
N THR A 97 -4.39 1.02 12.58
CA THR A 97 -3.13 0.64 13.23
C THR A 97 -3.39 -0.14 14.51
N ASP A 98 -4.25 0.39 15.38
CA ASP A 98 -4.61 -0.26 16.64
C ASP A 98 -5.24 -1.63 16.40
N ARG A 99 -6.14 -1.71 15.41
CA ARG A 99 -6.80 -2.95 15.03
C ARG A 99 -5.82 -4.02 14.52
N LEU A 100 -4.88 -3.62 13.66
CA LEU A 100 -3.90 -4.56 13.12
C LEU A 100 -2.90 -5.03 14.18
N VAL A 101 -2.47 -4.14 15.07
CA VAL A 101 -1.59 -4.50 16.19
C VAL A 101 -2.28 -5.47 17.14
N THR A 102 -3.55 -5.24 17.46
CA THR A 102 -4.35 -6.17 18.27
C THR A 102 -4.45 -7.55 17.61
N ALA A 103 -4.48 -7.59 16.28
CA ALA A 103 -4.54 -8.83 15.51
C ALA A 103 -3.17 -9.50 15.29
N GLY A 104 -2.10 -8.94 15.86
CA GLY A 104 -0.77 -9.56 15.85
C GLY A 104 0.27 -8.90 14.95
N ALA A 105 -0.05 -7.79 14.28
CA ALA A 105 0.95 -7.04 13.51
C ALA A 105 1.99 -6.42 14.44
N THR A 106 3.23 -6.35 13.97
CA THR A 106 4.30 -5.65 14.67
C THR A 106 4.25 -4.17 14.35
N LEU A 107 4.14 -3.32 15.36
CA LEU A 107 4.23 -1.87 15.15
C LEU A 107 5.69 -1.48 14.94
N VAL A 108 6.02 -0.97 13.76
CA VAL A 108 7.35 -0.43 13.45
C VAL A 108 7.41 1.04 13.82
N ALA A 109 6.38 1.81 13.44
CA ALA A 109 6.25 3.22 13.83
C ALA A 109 4.77 3.63 13.85
N PRO A 110 4.33 4.37 14.89
CA PRO A 110 2.95 4.84 14.99
C PRO A 110 2.64 5.89 13.93
N PRO A 111 1.34 6.21 13.72
CA PRO A 111 0.97 7.23 12.75
C PRO A 111 1.66 8.57 12.99
N VAL A 112 2.20 9.13 11.92
CA VAL A 112 2.86 10.42 11.90
C VAL A 112 2.38 11.22 10.70
N GLU A 113 2.19 12.52 10.86
CA GLU A 113 1.81 13.37 9.73
C GLU A 113 3.04 13.63 8.86
N THR A 114 2.88 13.40 7.56
CA THR A 114 3.92 13.63 6.56
C THR A 114 3.85 15.06 6.01
N PRO A 115 4.96 15.57 5.42
CA PRO A 115 4.94 16.90 4.80
C PRO A 115 3.92 17.05 3.65
N TRP A 116 3.52 15.95 3.02
CA TRP A 116 2.52 15.96 1.94
C TRP A 116 1.10 15.74 2.45
N ARG A 117 0.87 15.92 3.75
CA ARG A 117 -0.45 15.91 4.37
C ARG A 117 -1.13 14.56 4.27
N SER A 118 -0.44 13.54 4.72
CA SER A 118 -1.03 12.23 5.03
C SER A 118 -0.61 11.79 6.43
N LEU A 119 -1.39 10.93 7.04
CA LEU A 119 -1.09 10.33 8.34
C LEU A 119 -0.68 8.89 8.08
N ASN A 120 0.60 8.58 8.29
CA ASN A 120 1.19 7.31 7.89
C ASN A 120 1.73 6.53 9.09
N ALA A 121 1.39 5.24 9.16
CA ALA A 121 1.96 4.29 10.11
C ALA A 121 2.73 3.20 9.38
N ARG A 122 3.72 2.62 10.06
CA ARG A 122 4.51 1.53 9.51
C ARG A 122 4.38 0.29 10.40
N LEU A 123 4.05 -0.86 9.79
CA LEU A 123 3.84 -2.13 10.49
C LEU A 123 4.48 -3.29 9.73
N GLY A 124 4.71 -4.39 10.46
CA GLY A 124 5.04 -5.67 9.86
C GLY A 124 3.84 -6.60 10.00
N GLY A 125 3.38 -7.16 8.89
CA GLY A 125 2.25 -8.07 8.85
C GLY A 125 2.65 -9.50 8.50
N PRO A 126 1.67 -10.42 8.47
CA PRO A 126 1.89 -11.79 8.01
C PRO A 126 2.49 -11.87 6.62
N ALA A 127 3.12 -12.99 6.29
CA ALA A 127 3.80 -13.24 5.02
C ALA A 127 5.02 -12.34 4.79
N GLY A 128 5.60 -11.80 5.88
CA GLY A 128 6.78 -10.95 5.79
C GLY A 128 6.55 -9.59 5.15
N LEU A 129 5.30 -9.15 5.03
CA LEU A 129 5.00 -7.87 4.41
C LEU A 129 5.28 -6.70 5.34
N GLN A 130 6.05 -5.74 4.85
CA GLN A 130 6.11 -4.43 5.47
C GLN A 130 4.95 -3.59 4.93
N ILE A 131 4.19 -2.98 5.83
CA ILE A 131 2.94 -2.29 5.52
C ILE A 131 3.06 -0.82 5.93
N THR A 132 2.66 0.09 5.04
CA THR A 132 2.28 1.45 5.41
C THR A 132 0.77 1.54 5.38
N LEU A 133 0.18 2.03 6.46
CA LEU A 133 -1.20 2.51 6.45
C LEU A 133 -1.14 4.01 6.25
N PHE A 134 -1.89 4.55 5.29
CA PHE A 134 -1.90 5.99 5.08
C PHE A 134 -3.32 6.53 4.95
N GLN A 135 -3.53 7.68 5.60
CA GLN A 135 -4.78 8.41 5.57
C GLN A 135 -4.52 9.77 4.95
N GLU A 136 -5.18 10.06 3.84
CA GLU A 136 -5.06 11.34 3.19
C GLU A 136 -5.78 12.41 4.02
N LEU A 137 -5.08 13.51 4.33
CA LEU A 137 -5.62 14.59 5.15
C LEU A 137 -6.15 15.75 4.33
N GLU A 138 -6.02 15.67 3.00
CA GLU A 138 -6.52 16.69 2.08
C GLU A 138 -7.06 16.07 0.80
N THR A 139 -7.85 16.85 0.05
CA THR A 139 -8.41 16.40 -1.21
C THR A 139 -7.36 16.33 -2.32
N LEU A 140 -7.68 15.62 -3.40
CA LEU A 140 -6.80 15.57 -4.58
C LEU A 140 -6.61 16.96 -5.20
N ASP A 141 -7.65 17.80 -5.22
CA ASP A 141 -7.59 19.16 -5.74
C ASP A 141 -6.62 20.03 -4.92
N GLU A 142 -6.69 19.95 -3.58
CA GLU A 142 -5.76 20.65 -2.70
C GLU A 142 -4.31 20.20 -2.95
N ARG A 143 -4.12 18.92 -3.22
CA ARG A 143 -2.79 18.33 -3.46
C ARG A 143 -2.21 18.78 -4.80
N ARG A 144 -3.04 18.89 -5.85
CA ARG A 144 -2.60 19.33 -7.18
C ARG A 144 -2.05 20.74 -7.19
N ASP A 145 -2.47 21.59 -6.26
CA ASP A 145 -2.00 22.96 -6.15
C ASP A 145 -0.61 23.07 -5.48
N LYS A 146 -0.04 21.95 -5.03
CA LYS A 146 1.24 21.94 -4.34
C LYS A 146 2.42 21.85 -5.29
N SER A 147 3.50 22.56 -4.92
CA SER A 147 4.80 22.45 -5.59
C SER A 147 5.33 21.02 -5.51
N GLY A 148 5.84 20.51 -6.62
CA GLY A 148 6.39 19.16 -6.70
C GLY A 148 5.37 18.06 -7.01
N PHE A 149 4.08 18.40 -7.02
CA PHE A 149 3.05 17.46 -7.44
C PHE A 149 2.88 17.52 -8.96
N GLY A 150 2.70 16.37 -9.58
CA GLY A 150 2.53 16.26 -11.03
C GLY A 150 3.05 14.91 -11.53
N THR A 151 3.19 14.79 -12.84
CA THR A 151 3.75 13.58 -13.46
C THR A 151 5.21 13.81 -13.85
N ASP A 152 5.98 12.72 -13.95
CA ASP A 152 7.36 12.81 -14.44
C ASP A 152 7.43 13.39 -15.85
N ARG A 153 6.43 13.07 -16.68
CA ARG A 153 6.34 13.62 -18.04
C ARG A 153 6.24 15.15 -18.01
N GLU A 154 5.39 15.71 -17.16
CA GLU A 154 5.21 17.15 -17.02
C GLU A 154 6.47 17.87 -16.55
N ARG A 155 7.32 17.22 -15.78
CA ARG A 155 8.57 17.81 -15.26
C ARG A 155 9.70 17.88 -16.27
N HIS A 156 9.59 17.14 -17.36
CA HIS A 156 10.62 17.09 -18.40
C HIS A 156 10.25 17.84 -19.68
N GLU A 157 9.10 18.50 -19.69
CA GLU A 157 8.63 19.30 -20.81
C GLU A 157 9.01 20.80 -20.70
N ASP A 158 9.70 21.20 -19.63
CA ASP A 158 10.17 22.59 -19.42
C ASP A 158 11.63 22.77 -19.86
#